data_ee321a26e21de761248f01cca4a33ac6
#
_entry.id   ee321a26e21de761248f01cca4a33ac6
#
_cell.length_a   1.000
_cell.length_b   1.000
_cell.length_c   1.000
_cell.angle_alpha   90.00
_cell.angle_beta   90.00
_cell.angle_gamma   90.00
#
_symmetry.space_group_name_H-M   'P 1'
#
loop_
_entity.id
_entity.type
_entity.pdbx_description
1 polymer ?
#
loop_
_entity_poly.entity_id
_entity_poly.type
_entity_poly.pdbx_seq_one_letter_code
_entity_poly.pdbx_strand_id
1 'polypeptide(L)'
;MGERGSLAAGQVIGGYTVIRTLGAGGMGTVYLVAHPRLPRHQALKVLSSALGGDPSFRERFRREADLAARLDHPNIVSVQDAGVDGDVMWIAMQYVDGTDTAAMLRDADGPLPAGTVVEIIAQVAAALDYAHAKGTLHRDVKPANILVVAPASDVRGPVGALPVPRALIGDFGVARLLSETTDLTGTGNMIGTLAYAAPEMFSGAPLTPAVDVYALAARCTNYSVAHRCSQRLISSR
;
A
#
# COMPACT_ATOMS: atom_id res chain seq x y z
N MET A 1 -4.91 -0.01 -30.26
CA MET A 1 -6.07 0.15 -29.36
C MET A 1 -5.53 0.84 -28.12
N GLY A 2 -5.88 2.15 -27.97
CA GLY A 2 -5.14 3.07 -27.11
C GLY A 2 -5.18 2.71 -25.63
N GLU A 3 -4.04 2.83 -24.97
CA GLU A 3 -3.94 3.03 -23.53
C GLU A 3 -4.94 4.11 -23.14
N ARG A 4 -5.94 3.77 -22.34
CA ARG A 4 -6.76 4.79 -21.71
C ARG A 4 -5.84 5.49 -20.71
N GLY A 5 -5.42 6.70 -21.07
CA GLY A 5 -4.51 7.52 -20.32
C GLY A 5 -5.00 7.73 -18.88
N SER A 6 -4.05 8.07 -18.01
CA SER A 6 -4.31 8.55 -16.64
C SER A 6 -5.49 9.53 -16.65
N LEU A 7 -6.39 9.39 -15.67
CA LEU A 7 -7.53 10.31 -15.52
C LEU A 7 -7.01 11.71 -15.23
N ALA A 8 -7.56 12.70 -15.95
CA ALA A 8 -7.22 14.10 -15.76
C ALA A 8 -8.01 14.72 -14.59
N ALA A 9 -7.48 15.80 -14.03
CA ALA A 9 -8.22 16.60 -13.05
C ALA A 9 -9.58 17.03 -13.59
N GLY A 10 -10.61 16.94 -12.76
CA GLY A 10 -12.00 17.23 -13.11
C GLY A 10 -12.78 16.06 -13.70
N GLN A 11 -12.14 14.96 -14.11
CA GLN A 11 -12.85 13.75 -14.52
C GLN A 11 -13.56 13.08 -13.34
N VAL A 12 -14.70 12.44 -13.64
CA VAL A 12 -15.53 11.76 -12.62
C VAL A 12 -15.49 10.27 -12.88
N ILE A 13 -15.31 9.49 -11.80
CA ILE A 13 -15.39 8.04 -11.79
C ILE A 13 -16.09 7.58 -10.50
N GLY A 14 -17.11 6.71 -10.63
CA GLY A 14 -17.91 6.26 -9.48
C GLY A 14 -18.56 7.41 -8.70
N GLY A 15 -18.75 8.58 -9.33
CA GLY A 15 -19.22 9.81 -8.69
C GLY A 15 -18.13 10.66 -8.03
N TYR A 16 -16.90 10.17 -7.91
CA TYR A 16 -15.75 10.90 -7.34
C TYR A 16 -15.09 11.79 -8.39
N THR A 17 -14.79 13.04 -8.05
CA THR A 17 -14.11 13.98 -8.94
C THR A 17 -12.61 13.94 -8.70
N VAL A 18 -11.83 13.64 -9.74
CA VAL A 18 -10.36 13.59 -9.68
C VAL A 18 -9.80 14.99 -9.45
N ILE A 19 -8.92 15.13 -8.47
CA ILE A 19 -8.17 16.37 -8.20
C ILE A 19 -6.76 16.27 -8.78
N ARG A 20 -6.03 15.20 -8.44
CA ARG A 20 -4.68 14.93 -8.94
C ARG A 20 -4.30 13.46 -8.76
N THR A 21 -3.28 13.03 -9.46
CA THR A 21 -2.66 11.72 -9.22
C THR A 21 -1.84 11.76 -7.92
N LEU A 22 -1.95 10.68 -7.12
CA LEU A 22 -1.11 10.42 -5.95
C LEU A 22 0.04 9.49 -6.29
N GLY A 23 -0.22 8.47 -7.13
CA GLY A 23 0.78 7.51 -7.56
C GLY A 23 0.24 6.60 -8.66
N ALA A 24 1.15 6.01 -9.44
CA ALA A 24 0.83 5.02 -10.46
C ALA A 24 1.75 3.81 -10.33
N GLY A 25 1.21 2.62 -10.59
CA GLY A 25 1.95 1.36 -10.53
C GLY A 25 1.32 0.28 -11.41
N GLY A 26 1.91 -0.91 -11.43
CA GLY A 26 1.45 -2.01 -12.27
C GLY A 26 0.01 -2.48 -11.99
N MET A 27 -0.52 -2.20 -10.81
CA MET A 27 -1.88 -2.59 -10.39
C MET A 27 -2.93 -1.53 -10.70
N GLY A 28 -2.53 -0.34 -11.13
CA GLY A 28 -3.42 0.79 -11.38
C GLY A 28 -2.87 2.11 -10.90
N THR A 29 -3.73 3.11 -10.88
CA THR A 29 -3.38 4.47 -10.48
C THR A 29 -4.20 4.91 -9.27
N VAL A 30 -3.57 5.59 -8.33
CA VAL A 30 -4.22 6.17 -7.15
C VAL A 30 -4.36 7.67 -7.37
N TYR A 31 -5.56 8.18 -7.16
CA TYR A 31 -5.90 9.59 -7.31
C TYR A 31 -6.36 10.19 -5.98
N LEU A 32 -6.03 11.45 -5.76
CA LEU A 32 -6.75 12.28 -4.79
C LEU A 32 -8.06 12.70 -5.45
N VAL A 33 -9.16 12.48 -4.75
CA VAL A 33 -10.50 12.78 -5.27
C VAL A 33 -11.33 13.57 -4.25
N ALA A 34 -12.28 14.36 -4.75
CA ALA A 34 -13.34 14.94 -3.95
C ALA A 34 -14.48 13.94 -3.81
N HIS A 35 -14.99 13.77 -2.59
CA HIS A 35 -16.15 12.93 -2.32
C HIS A 35 -17.42 13.52 -2.95
N PRO A 36 -18.31 12.73 -3.58
CA PRO A 36 -19.45 13.23 -4.36
C PRO A 36 -20.46 14.02 -3.54
N ARG A 37 -20.55 13.81 -2.23
CA ARG A 37 -21.59 14.39 -1.37
C ARG A 37 -21.09 15.06 -0.09
N LEU A 38 -19.86 14.75 0.34
CA LEU A 38 -19.30 15.26 1.59
C LEU A 38 -18.09 16.15 1.30
N PRO A 39 -17.86 17.21 2.06
CA PRO A 39 -16.73 18.13 1.87
C PRO A 39 -15.42 17.50 2.40
N ARG A 40 -15.01 16.40 1.81
CA ARG A 40 -13.77 15.69 2.17
C ARG A 40 -13.08 15.11 0.95
N HIS A 41 -11.78 14.89 1.08
CA HIS A 41 -10.97 14.19 0.10
C HIS A 41 -10.82 12.71 0.46
N GLN A 42 -10.61 11.90 -0.58
CA GLN A 42 -10.32 10.47 -0.46
C GLN A 42 -9.21 10.08 -1.43
N ALA A 43 -8.56 8.95 -1.18
CA ALA A 43 -7.72 8.30 -2.15
C ALA A 43 -8.59 7.31 -2.94
N LEU A 44 -8.57 7.40 -4.27
CA LEU A 44 -9.29 6.50 -5.16
C LEU A 44 -8.29 5.69 -5.96
N LYS A 45 -8.21 4.39 -5.70
CA LYS A 45 -7.41 3.46 -6.47
C LYS A 45 -8.25 2.94 -7.63
N VAL A 46 -7.79 3.20 -8.84
CA VAL A 46 -8.40 2.75 -10.10
C VAL A 46 -7.57 1.61 -10.65
N LEU A 47 -8.17 0.43 -10.76
CA LEU A 47 -7.49 -0.75 -11.27
C LEU A 47 -7.38 -0.72 -12.80
N SER A 48 -6.36 -1.39 -13.35
CA SER A 48 -6.15 -1.49 -14.78
C SER A 48 -7.38 -2.10 -15.47
N SER A 49 -7.88 -1.44 -16.52
CA SER A 49 -9.05 -1.88 -17.29
C SER A 49 -8.85 -3.22 -18.02
N ALA A 50 -7.60 -3.68 -18.19
CA ALA A 50 -7.30 -4.98 -18.77
C ALA A 50 -7.91 -6.16 -17.97
N LEU A 51 -8.22 -5.95 -16.69
CA LEU A 51 -8.79 -6.94 -15.78
C LEU A 51 -10.33 -6.83 -15.68
N GLY A 52 -10.92 -5.71 -16.10
CA GLY A 52 -12.34 -5.41 -15.90
C GLY A 52 -13.31 -6.19 -16.78
N GLY A 53 -12.84 -6.85 -17.84
CA GLY A 53 -13.69 -7.62 -18.77
C GLY A 53 -14.09 -9.00 -18.27
N ASP A 54 -13.43 -9.55 -17.24
CA ASP A 54 -13.70 -10.88 -16.69
C ASP A 54 -14.72 -10.82 -15.54
N PRO A 55 -15.93 -11.41 -15.69
CA PRO A 55 -16.93 -11.44 -14.63
C PRO A 55 -16.43 -12.11 -13.34
N SER A 56 -15.60 -13.16 -13.45
CA SER A 56 -15.04 -13.86 -12.31
C SER A 56 -14.06 -12.99 -11.52
N PHE A 57 -13.32 -12.13 -12.24
CA PHE A 57 -12.45 -11.14 -11.60
C PHE A 57 -13.25 -10.06 -10.86
N ARG A 58 -14.37 -9.60 -11.43
CA ARG A 58 -15.25 -8.61 -10.77
C ARG A 58 -15.87 -9.16 -9.47
N GLU A 59 -16.24 -10.44 -9.45
CA GLU A 59 -16.77 -11.08 -8.25
C GLU A 59 -15.71 -11.20 -7.16
N ARG A 60 -14.49 -11.63 -7.52
CA ARG A 60 -13.34 -11.67 -6.60
C ARG A 60 -13.02 -10.28 -6.07
N PHE A 61 -13.00 -9.27 -6.93
CA PHE A 61 -12.77 -7.88 -6.55
C PHE A 61 -13.75 -7.41 -5.46
N ARG A 62 -15.05 -7.64 -5.66
CA ARG A 62 -16.07 -7.28 -4.67
C ARG A 62 -15.82 -7.97 -3.33
N ARG A 63 -15.54 -9.28 -3.37
CA ARG A 63 -15.26 -10.06 -2.17
C ARG A 63 -14.03 -9.55 -1.41
N GLU A 64 -12.94 -9.24 -2.09
CA GLU A 64 -11.74 -8.72 -1.44
C GLU A 64 -11.96 -7.30 -0.90
N ALA A 65 -12.69 -6.46 -1.62
CA ALA A 65 -13.06 -5.13 -1.14
C ALA A 65 -13.95 -5.21 0.12
N ASP A 66 -14.92 -6.13 0.15
CA ASP A 66 -15.77 -6.38 1.32
C ASP A 66 -14.96 -6.85 2.54
N LEU A 67 -13.96 -7.69 2.34
CA LEU A 67 -13.07 -8.14 3.41
C LEU A 67 -12.19 -6.99 3.93
N ALA A 68 -11.63 -6.19 3.05
CA ALA A 68 -10.81 -5.04 3.41
C ALA A 68 -11.64 -3.96 4.15
N ALA A 69 -12.89 -3.74 3.74
CA ALA A 69 -13.79 -2.77 4.37
C ALA A 69 -14.17 -3.12 5.83
N ARG A 70 -14.01 -4.40 6.23
CA ARG A 70 -14.25 -4.85 7.62
C ARG A 70 -13.07 -4.59 8.57
N LEU A 71 -11.94 -4.14 8.03
CA LEU A 71 -10.77 -3.83 8.84
C LEU A 71 -10.86 -2.40 9.37
N ASP A 72 -11.09 -2.27 10.65
CA ASP A 72 -11.13 -0.99 11.38
C ASP A 72 -10.04 -0.99 12.46
N HIS A 73 -8.92 -0.33 12.17
CA HIS A 73 -7.76 -0.25 13.06
C HIS A 73 -7.01 1.06 12.81
N PRO A 74 -6.49 1.74 13.86
CA PRO A 74 -5.83 3.05 13.73
C PRO A 74 -4.62 3.05 12.79
N ASN A 75 -3.98 1.91 12.57
CA ASN A 75 -2.82 1.75 11.70
C ASN A 75 -3.13 1.00 10.39
N ILE A 76 -4.41 0.90 10.00
CA ILE A 76 -4.85 0.42 8.69
C ILE A 76 -5.53 1.56 7.94
N VAL A 77 -5.21 1.72 6.65
CA VAL A 77 -5.93 2.64 5.76
C VAL A 77 -7.31 2.06 5.50
N SER A 78 -8.36 2.71 5.98
CA SER A 78 -9.72 2.21 5.86
C SER A 78 -10.23 2.26 4.43
N VAL A 79 -10.83 1.17 3.95
CA VAL A 79 -11.64 1.13 2.73
C VAL A 79 -13.03 1.66 3.07
N GLN A 80 -13.50 2.64 2.30
CA GLN A 80 -14.75 3.36 2.57
C GLN A 80 -15.83 3.08 1.53
N ASP A 81 -15.43 2.72 0.31
CA ASP A 81 -16.34 2.38 -0.78
C ASP A 81 -15.59 1.62 -1.87
N ALA A 82 -16.29 0.85 -2.68
CA ALA A 82 -15.72 0.18 -3.84
C ALA A 82 -16.78 0.00 -4.91
N GLY A 83 -16.39 0.02 -6.18
CA GLY A 83 -17.36 -0.12 -7.25
C GLY A 83 -16.76 -0.40 -8.61
N VAL A 84 -17.68 -0.48 -9.58
CA VAL A 84 -17.36 -0.68 -10.99
C VAL A 84 -18.07 0.42 -11.78
N ASP A 85 -17.34 1.13 -12.62
CA ASP A 85 -17.86 2.16 -13.53
C ASP A 85 -17.47 1.76 -14.97
N GLY A 86 -18.45 1.24 -15.72
CA GLY A 86 -18.18 0.55 -16.99
C GLY A 86 -17.29 -0.68 -16.79
N ASP A 87 -16.10 -0.66 -17.39
CA ASP A 87 -15.07 -1.73 -17.22
C ASP A 87 -14.01 -1.38 -16.20
N VAL A 88 -14.16 -0.27 -15.49
CA VAL A 88 -13.17 0.24 -14.55
C VAL A 88 -13.59 -0.07 -13.13
N MET A 89 -12.75 -0.81 -12.40
CA MET A 89 -12.94 -1.08 -10.98
C MET A 89 -12.17 -0.07 -10.15
N TRP A 90 -12.77 0.36 -9.05
CA TRP A 90 -12.18 1.35 -8.17
C TRP A 90 -12.46 1.05 -6.69
N ILE A 91 -11.54 1.47 -5.83
CA ILE A 91 -11.65 1.42 -4.38
C ILE A 91 -11.40 2.82 -3.83
N ALA A 92 -12.36 3.36 -3.09
CA ALA A 92 -12.22 4.59 -2.35
C ALA A 92 -11.78 4.29 -0.92
N MET A 93 -10.72 4.95 -0.49
CA MET A 93 -10.12 4.73 0.81
C MET A 93 -9.78 6.06 1.49
N GLN A 94 -9.50 5.99 2.77
CA GLN A 94 -9.02 7.13 3.54
C GLN A 94 -7.84 7.78 2.81
N TYR A 95 -7.92 9.10 2.59
CA TYR A 95 -6.74 9.88 2.19
C TYR A 95 -5.86 10.11 3.42
N VAL A 96 -4.61 9.73 3.31
CA VAL A 96 -3.58 9.95 4.33
C VAL A 96 -2.67 11.07 3.82
N ASP A 97 -2.71 12.22 4.47
CA ASP A 97 -1.84 13.34 4.15
C ASP A 97 -0.45 13.12 4.76
N GLY A 98 0.39 12.43 4.02
CA GLY A 98 1.70 11.99 4.46
C GLY A 98 2.55 11.48 3.30
N THR A 99 3.61 10.77 3.62
CA THR A 99 4.50 10.13 2.64
C THR A 99 4.52 8.62 2.85
N ASP A 100 4.89 7.85 1.84
CA ASP A 100 5.18 6.43 2.02
C ASP A 100 6.62 6.21 2.50
N THR A 101 6.87 5.07 3.17
CA THR A 101 8.19 4.80 3.71
C THR A 101 9.25 4.53 2.64
N ALA A 102 8.87 4.23 1.38
CA ALA A 102 9.82 4.12 0.28
C ALA A 102 10.31 5.51 -0.15
N ALA A 103 9.43 6.51 -0.21
CA ALA A 103 9.81 7.91 -0.42
C ALA A 103 10.65 8.42 0.75
N MET A 104 10.22 8.17 1.99
CA MET A 104 10.96 8.54 3.18
C MET A 104 12.40 8.00 3.19
N LEU A 105 12.61 6.77 2.71
CA LEU A 105 13.94 6.17 2.60
C LEU A 105 14.78 6.76 1.46
N ARG A 106 14.15 7.10 0.34
CA ARG A 106 14.86 7.73 -0.80
C ARG A 106 15.31 9.14 -0.49
N ASP A 107 14.47 9.88 0.24
CA ASP A 107 14.66 11.32 0.49
C ASP A 107 15.50 11.57 1.75
N ALA A 108 15.82 10.52 2.52
CA ALA A 108 16.67 10.62 3.71
C ALA A 108 18.16 10.75 3.34
N ASP A 109 18.86 11.72 3.93
CA ASP A 109 20.30 11.91 3.78
C ASP A 109 21.15 10.84 4.53
N GLY A 110 20.50 9.77 5.00
CA GLY A 110 21.17 8.71 5.77
C GLY A 110 20.18 7.68 6.33
N PRO A 111 20.65 6.78 7.21
CA PRO A 111 19.77 5.81 7.84
C PRO A 111 18.74 6.52 8.73
N LEU A 112 17.51 6.02 8.70
CA LEU A 112 16.49 6.50 9.62
C LEU A 112 16.89 6.22 11.08
N PRO A 113 16.53 7.10 12.03
CA PRO A 113 16.77 6.83 13.44
C PRO A 113 16.14 5.51 13.87
N ALA A 114 16.90 4.65 14.57
CA ALA A 114 16.42 3.33 14.96
C ALA A 114 15.10 3.37 15.75
N GLY A 115 14.92 4.35 16.62
CA GLY A 115 13.68 4.56 17.34
C GLY A 115 12.48 4.79 16.41
N THR A 116 12.64 5.62 15.36
CA THR A 116 11.59 5.86 14.36
C THR A 116 11.22 4.59 13.60
N VAL A 117 12.23 3.80 13.21
CA VAL A 117 12.01 2.51 12.52
C VAL A 117 11.23 1.54 13.42
N VAL A 118 11.66 1.38 14.66
CA VAL A 118 11.01 0.49 15.63
C VAL A 118 9.54 0.88 15.82
N GLU A 119 9.25 2.17 15.96
CA GLU A 119 7.89 2.66 16.14
C GLU A 119 7.00 2.42 14.92
N ILE A 120 7.50 2.66 13.71
CA ILE A 120 6.76 2.36 12.46
C ILE A 120 6.47 0.86 12.38
N ILE A 121 7.47 0.02 12.61
CA ILE A 121 7.33 -1.44 12.53
C ILE A 121 6.36 -1.96 13.60
N ALA A 122 6.41 -1.46 14.82
CA ALA A 122 5.49 -1.86 15.89
C ALA A 122 4.02 -1.54 15.54
N GLN A 123 3.76 -0.36 14.97
CA GLN A 123 2.43 0.03 14.52
C GLN A 123 1.93 -0.84 13.37
N VAL A 124 2.79 -1.14 12.39
CA VAL A 124 2.44 -2.02 11.27
C VAL A 124 2.23 -3.46 11.74
N ALA A 125 3.06 -3.97 12.66
CA ALA A 125 2.89 -5.31 13.23
C ALA A 125 1.53 -5.43 13.94
N ALA A 126 1.15 -4.46 14.78
CA ALA A 126 -0.15 -4.45 15.44
C ALA A 126 -1.33 -4.46 14.44
N ALA A 127 -1.19 -3.73 13.32
CA ALA A 127 -2.18 -3.72 12.24
C ALA A 127 -2.30 -5.10 11.55
N LEU A 128 -1.16 -5.75 11.28
CA LEU A 128 -1.14 -7.09 10.69
C LEU A 128 -1.72 -8.13 11.65
N ASP A 129 -1.36 -8.12 12.92
CA ASP A 129 -1.92 -9.02 13.94
C ASP A 129 -3.44 -8.91 14.01
N TYR A 130 -3.96 -7.68 13.97
CA TYR A 130 -5.41 -7.43 13.94
C TYR A 130 -6.06 -8.02 12.68
N ALA A 131 -5.47 -7.81 11.49
CA ALA A 131 -6.00 -8.35 10.24
C ALA A 131 -5.94 -9.90 10.22
N HIS A 132 -4.85 -10.48 10.70
CA HIS A 132 -4.67 -11.93 10.81
C HIS A 132 -5.69 -12.57 11.75
N ALA A 133 -5.99 -11.94 12.88
CA ALA A 133 -7.04 -12.40 13.80
C ALA A 133 -8.44 -12.39 13.16
N LYS A 134 -8.63 -11.59 12.09
CA LYS A 134 -9.85 -11.57 11.27
C LYS A 134 -9.76 -12.46 10.03
N GLY A 135 -8.73 -13.28 9.91
CA GLY A 135 -8.52 -14.20 8.79
C GLY A 135 -8.09 -13.53 7.48
N THR A 136 -7.59 -12.28 7.54
CA THR A 136 -7.15 -11.52 6.38
C THR A 136 -5.63 -11.39 6.36
N LEU A 137 -4.98 -11.84 5.26
CA LEU A 137 -3.56 -11.66 5.00
C LEU A 137 -3.35 -10.46 4.08
N HIS A 138 -2.26 -9.73 4.28
CA HIS A 138 -1.91 -8.58 3.44
C HIS A 138 -1.26 -9.00 2.11
N ARG A 139 -0.27 -9.91 2.14
CA ARG A 139 0.45 -10.53 1.00
C ARG A 139 1.33 -9.59 0.17
N ASP A 140 1.32 -8.29 0.44
CA ASP A 140 2.14 -7.29 -0.26
C ASP A 140 2.68 -6.24 0.71
N VAL A 141 3.23 -6.68 1.85
CA VAL A 141 3.87 -5.78 2.82
C VAL A 141 5.14 -5.22 2.21
N LYS A 142 5.16 -3.92 1.92
CA LYS A 142 6.30 -3.21 1.33
C LYS A 142 6.30 -1.73 1.72
N PRO A 143 7.46 -1.03 1.64
CA PRO A 143 7.56 0.38 2.04
C PRO A 143 6.55 1.30 1.34
N ALA A 144 6.26 1.08 0.06
CA ALA A 144 5.29 1.89 -0.68
C ALA A 144 3.84 1.74 -0.16
N ASN A 145 3.54 0.68 0.58
CA ASN A 145 2.22 0.44 1.19
C ASN A 145 2.15 0.87 2.65
N ILE A 146 3.25 1.39 3.23
CA ILE A 146 3.30 1.91 4.60
C ILE A 146 3.36 3.43 4.53
N LEU A 147 2.26 4.07 4.85
CA LEU A 147 2.12 5.53 4.87
C LEU A 147 2.48 6.07 6.24
N VAL A 148 3.20 7.19 6.28
CA VAL A 148 3.65 7.84 7.50
C VAL A 148 3.16 9.29 7.50
N VAL A 149 2.44 9.63 8.54
CA VAL A 149 2.01 11.01 8.81
C VAL A 149 2.96 11.60 9.84
N ALA A 150 3.54 12.75 9.50
CA ALA A 150 4.33 13.50 10.47
C ALA A 150 3.45 13.85 11.68
N PRO A 151 4.01 13.82 12.90
CA PRO A 151 3.28 14.25 14.07
C PRO A 151 2.87 15.72 13.89
N ALA A 152 1.64 16.05 14.28
CA ALA A 152 1.20 17.43 14.28
C ALA A 152 2.15 18.25 15.17
N SER A 153 2.61 19.39 14.67
CA SER A 153 3.57 20.27 15.37
C SER A 153 3.10 20.74 16.74
N ASP A 154 1.81 20.61 17.01
CA ASP A 154 1.13 21.11 18.22
C ASP A 154 0.97 20.05 19.32
N VAL A 155 1.24 18.77 19.03
CA VAL A 155 1.19 17.71 20.04
C VAL A 155 2.48 17.74 20.84
N ARG A 156 2.47 18.52 21.94
CA ARG A 156 3.52 18.48 22.97
C ARG A 156 3.38 17.16 23.72
N GLY A 157 4.15 16.16 23.32
CA GLY A 157 4.41 14.97 24.13
C GLY A 157 5.18 15.35 25.42
N PRO A 158 5.43 14.41 26.33
CA PRO A 158 6.28 14.63 27.50
C PRO A 158 7.59 15.30 27.08
N VAL A 159 8.06 16.26 27.88
CA VAL A 159 9.30 17.00 27.60
C VAL A 159 10.44 16.01 27.36
N GLY A 160 11.00 16.03 26.13
CA GLY A 160 12.09 15.14 25.71
C GLY A 160 11.68 13.93 24.87
N ALA A 161 10.40 13.65 24.67
CA ALA A 161 9.96 12.64 23.72
C ALA A 161 9.97 13.21 22.30
N LEU A 162 10.67 12.53 21.37
CA LEU A 162 10.53 12.82 19.95
C LEU A 162 9.09 12.48 19.53
N PRO A 163 8.43 13.35 18.75
CA PRO A 163 7.09 13.07 18.28
C PRO A 163 7.09 11.82 17.40
N VAL A 164 6.32 10.80 17.80
CA VAL A 164 6.24 9.52 17.10
C VAL A 164 5.38 9.69 15.85
N PRO A 165 5.89 9.36 14.66
CA PRO A 165 5.09 9.40 13.44
C PRO A 165 3.99 8.34 13.50
N ARG A 166 2.80 8.67 13.00
CA ARG A 166 1.74 7.69 12.83
C ARG A 166 1.96 6.91 11.54
N ALA A 167 2.06 5.59 11.63
CA ALA A 167 2.17 4.70 10.48
C ALA A 167 0.83 4.00 10.20
N LEU A 168 0.45 3.91 8.92
CA LEU A 168 -0.71 3.17 8.46
C LEU A 168 -0.29 2.26 7.30
N ILE A 169 -0.76 1.02 7.31
CA ILE A 169 -0.58 0.10 6.19
C ILE A 169 -1.82 0.13 5.30
N GLY A 170 -1.63 0.26 3.98
CA GLY A 170 -2.67 0.30 2.97
C GLY A 170 -2.60 -0.86 2.00
N ASP A 171 -3.56 -0.91 1.06
CA ASP A 171 -3.62 -1.91 -0.02
C ASP A 171 -3.90 -3.35 0.41
N PHE A 172 -4.65 -3.57 1.51
CA PHE A 172 -5.14 -4.89 1.87
C PHE A 172 -6.01 -5.50 0.76
N GLY A 173 -5.80 -6.79 0.46
CA GLY A 173 -6.61 -7.60 -0.45
C GLY A 173 -6.33 -7.42 -1.95
N VAL A 174 -5.73 -6.30 -2.38
CA VAL A 174 -5.49 -6.04 -3.82
C VAL A 174 -4.47 -7.01 -4.42
N ALA A 175 -3.46 -7.44 -3.65
CA ALA A 175 -2.45 -8.39 -4.11
C ALA A 175 -3.03 -9.78 -4.41
N ARG A 176 -4.05 -10.21 -3.67
CA ARG A 176 -4.73 -11.49 -3.88
C ARG A 176 -5.46 -11.54 -5.22
N LEU A 177 -6.12 -10.45 -5.60
CA LEU A 177 -6.82 -10.36 -6.87
C LEU A 177 -5.91 -10.65 -8.06
N LEU A 178 -4.65 -10.27 -7.97
CA LEU A 178 -3.69 -10.41 -9.05
C LEU A 178 -2.96 -11.76 -9.03
N SER A 179 -2.71 -12.33 -7.86
CA SER A 179 -2.01 -13.61 -7.74
C SER A 179 -2.82 -14.79 -8.27
N GLU A 180 -4.15 -14.71 -8.22
CA GLU A 180 -5.05 -15.74 -8.72
C GLU A 180 -5.34 -15.63 -10.24
N THR A 181 -4.96 -14.52 -10.88
CA THR A 181 -5.21 -14.28 -12.33
C THR A 181 -3.97 -14.38 -13.19
N THR A 182 -2.79 -14.37 -12.59
CA THR A 182 -1.54 -14.42 -13.34
C THR A 182 -0.91 -15.80 -13.12
N ASP A 183 -0.94 -16.66 -14.12
CA ASP A 183 0.10 -17.67 -14.28
C ASP A 183 1.43 -16.93 -14.21
N LEU A 184 2.30 -17.31 -13.28
CA LEU A 184 3.50 -16.63 -12.78
C LEU A 184 4.58 -16.24 -13.84
N THR A 185 4.24 -16.17 -15.12
CA THR A 185 5.21 -16.03 -16.23
C THR A 185 5.10 -14.75 -17.07
N GLY A 186 4.24 -13.81 -16.74
CA GLY A 186 3.98 -12.60 -17.54
C GLY A 186 4.51 -11.30 -16.97
N THR A 187 5.63 -10.83 -17.51
CA THR A 187 6.14 -9.45 -17.62
C THR A 187 6.73 -8.73 -16.39
N GLY A 188 7.94 -8.27 -16.62
CA GLY A 188 8.94 -7.43 -15.93
C GLY A 188 8.59 -6.51 -14.75
N ASN A 189 7.35 -6.19 -14.44
CA ASN A 189 6.98 -5.31 -13.31
C ASN A 189 6.86 -6.02 -11.94
N MET A 190 7.00 -7.36 -11.93
CA MET A 190 6.92 -8.19 -10.73
C MET A 190 8.25 -8.26 -9.96
N ILE A 191 9.36 -7.88 -10.58
CA ILE A 191 10.72 -8.08 -10.04
C ILE A 191 10.93 -7.32 -8.71
N GLY A 192 10.36 -6.15 -8.53
CA GLY A 192 10.52 -5.37 -7.30
C GLY A 192 9.74 -5.92 -6.09
N THR A 193 8.62 -6.61 -6.31
CA THR A 193 7.81 -7.23 -5.26
C THR A 193 8.36 -8.60 -4.87
N LEU A 194 8.93 -9.34 -5.83
CA LEU A 194 9.51 -10.68 -5.62
C LEU A 194 10.71 -10.71 -4.67
N ALA A 195 11.50 -9.64 -4.61
CA ALA A 195 12.70 -9.55 -3.77
C ALA A 195 12.42 -9.72 -2.26
N TYR A 196 11.15 -9.66 -1.85
CA TYR A 196 10.75 -9.69 -0.44
C TYR A 196 9.58 -10.65 -0.16
N ALA A 197 9.18 -11.40 -1.17
CA ALA A 197 8.13 -12.39 -1.03
C ALA A 197 8.65 -13.59 -0.24
N ALA A 198 7.84 -14.09 0.68
CA ALA A 198 8.16 -15.29 1.42
C ALA A 198 8.26 -16.50 0.47
N PRO A 199 9.21 -17.43 0.68
CA PRO A 199 9.42 -18.58 -0.23
C PRO A 199 8.17 -19.41 -0.47
N GLU A 200 7.32 -19.57 0.54
CA GLU A 200 6.07 -20.32 0.46
C GLU A 200 5.05 -19.71 -0.51
N MET A 201 5.16 -18.43 -0.84
CA MET A 201 4.29 -17.80 -1.85
C MET A 201 4.47 -18.41 -3.25
N PHE A 202 5.57 -19.12 -3.49
CA PHE A 202 5.91 -19.76 -4.77
C PHE A 202 5.74 -21.27 -4.75
N SER A 203 5.49 -21.87 -3.58
CA SER A 203 5.44 -23.33 -3.42
C SER A 203 4.04 -23.92 -3.60
N GLY A 204 3.00 -23.11 -3.81
CA GLY A 204 1.60 -23.56 -3.82
C GLY A 204 1.08 -24.03 -2.46
N ALA A 205 1.86 -23.86 -1.39
CA ALA A 205 1.43 -24.18 -0.04
C ALA A 205 0.36 -23.18 0.46
N PRO A 206 -0.51 -23.57 1.40
CA PRO A 206 -1.45 -22.64 2.02
C PRO A 206 -0.69 -21.50 2.69
N LEU A 207 -1.05 -20.27 2.35
CA LEU A 207 -0.43 -19.08 2.94
C LEU A 207 -0.95 -18.86 4.35
N THR A 208 -0.03 -18.53 5.25
CA THR A 208 -0.30 -18.26 6.67
C THR A 208 0.14 -16.82 7.01
N PRO A 209 -0.18 -16.28 8.20
CA PRO A 209 0.35 -15.00 8.68
C PRO A 209 1.87 -14.83 8.56
N ALA A 210 2.62 -15.93 8.52
CA ALA A 210 4.08 -15.92 8.38
C ALA A 210 4.56 -15.17 7.13
N VAL A 211 3.80 -15.13 6.03
CA VAL A 211 4.19 -14.43 4.80
C VAL A 211 4.31 -12.92 5.02
N ASP A 212 3.39 -12.33 5.79
CA ASP A 212 3.42 -10.90 6.10
C ASP A 212 4.50 -10.57 7.12
N VAL A 213 4.69 -11.45 8.12
CA VAL A 213 5.76 -11.33 9.12
C VAL A 213 7.13 -11.40 8.44
N TYR A 214 7.33 -12.35 7.52
CA TYR A 214 8.56 -12.46 6.73
C TYR A 214 8.84 -11.18 5.94
N ALA A 215 7.82 -10.69 5.21
CA ALA A 215 7.93 -9.47 4.43
C ALA A 215 8.26 -8.24 5.30
N LEU A 216 7.64 -8.12 6.48
CA LEU A 216 7.91 -7.04 7.43
C LEU A 216 9.33 -7.15 8.00
N ALA A 217 9.81 -8.35 8.39
CA ALA A 217 11.15 -8.59 8.93
C ALA A 217 12.25 -8.31 7.89
N ALA A 218 12.07 -8.77 6.65
CA ALA A 218 12.99 -8.47 5.55
C ALA A 218 13.15 -6.96 5.29
N ARG A 219 12.13 -6.16 5.63
CA ARG A 219 12.17 -4.70 5.54
C ARG A 219 12.93 -4.04 6.67
N CYS A 220 12.87 -4.58 7.90
CA CYS A 220 13.67 -4.06 9.03
C CYS A 220 15.15 -4.02 8.70
N THR A 221 15.66 -5.03 7.99
CA THR A 221 17.07 -5.07 7.56
C THR A 221 17.39 -3.98 6.54
N ASN A 222 16.48 -3.67 5.61
CA ASN A 222 16.70 -2.60 4.62
C ASN A 222 16.67 -1.19 5.22
N TYR A 223 15.83 -0.92 6.21
CA TYR A 223 15.83 0.35 6.93
C TYR A 223 17.18 0.61 7.64
N SER A 224 17.88 -0.47 8.04
CA SER A 224 19.16 -0.41 8.77
C SER A 224 20.39 -0.50 7.86
N VAL A 225 20.29 -1.11 6.67
CA VAL A 225 21.44 -1.51 5.80
C VAL A 225 21.57 -0.62 4.56
N ALA A 226 20.55 0.16 4.18
CA ALA A 226 20.59 1.01 2.97
C ALA A 226 21.81 1.94 2.90
N HIS A 227 22.44 2.24 4.04
CA HIS A 227 23.62 3.11 4.10
C HIS A 227 24.98 2.37 3.92
N ARG A 228 25.05 1.05 4.08
CA ARG A 228 26.34 0.33 3.95
C ARG A 228 26.69 -0.07 2.51
N CYS A 229 25.72 -0.23 1.63
CA CYS A 229 25.97 -0.60 0.24
C CYS A 229 26.40 0.57 -0.64
N SER A 230 25.86 1.78 -0.44
CA SER A 230 26.24 2.95 -1.25
C SER A 230 27.64 3.48 -0.96
N GLN A 231 28.10 3.39 0.30
CA GLN A 231 29.45 3.86 0.65
C GLN A 231 30.57 2.95 0.15
N ARG A 232 30.33 1.64 -0.02
CA ARG A 232 31.35 0.73 -0.58
C ARG A 232 31.55 0.85 -2.08
N LEU A 233 30.56 1.35 -2.83
CA LEU A 233 30.65 1.56 -4.28
C LEU A 233 31.31 2.90 -4.66
N ILE A 234 31.36 3.86 -3.74
CA ILE A 234 31.98 5.19 -4.00
C ILE A 234 33.45 5.21 -3.55
N SER A 235 33.87 4.36 -2.62
CA SER A 235 35.25 4.31 -2.13
C SER A 235 36.19 3.36 -2.91
N SER A 236 35.69 2.76 -4.02
CA SER A 236 36.47 1.87 -4.91
C SER A 236 36.66 2.41 -6.32
N ARG A 237 36.66 3.74 -6.48
CA ARG A 237 37.10 4.41 -7.72
C ARG A 237 38.16 5.46 -7.42
#